data_5f26797ce861d9352097773ce2b05751
#
_entry.id   5f26797ce861d9352097773ce2b05751
#
_cell.length_a   1.000
_cell.length_b   1.000
_cell.length_c   1.000
_cell.angle_alpha   90.00
_cell.angle_beta   90.00
_cell.angle_gamma   90.00
#
_symmetry.space_group_name_H-M   'P 1'
#
loop_
_entity.id
_entity.type
_entity.pdbx_description
1 polymer ?
#
loop_
_entity_poly.entity_id
_entity_poly.type
_entity_poly.pdbx_seq_one_letter_code
_entity_poly.pdbx_strand_id
1 'polypeptide(L)'
;MNETKTGTFSRSLPVFVGVAIAIAGFLFLDFLSNRPSRISGASGISAFEILEPVEAAAVIGINLCMAAAGLFLKPPARQKILLLLSCLSLFLYVFLAGRGAERVVADLPMARVFPSTSAWLGILGSAVVFSTESSTLPDRFFKSALSGLLLCALAALVFSGQLDGLSVMREYANRSGRFWQEGASHIFLSASAVGAAIIIGVPLGFAAFSRNRLEKGVFAITNSLQTIPSLALFGLLISPLAWLSRTYPFLASLGVKGIGSTPALIALCIYALLPVVRNTYTAFKIIDPAVIDAGKGMGMNRLQLFFTVELPVALPVILGGIRIAGVQTVGNTVVAALIGAGGFGQFIFQGLGEAAPDLILLGAISTVLLALAADGLLGALTEIARPGSRRRQEVARP
;
A
#
# COMPACT_ATOMS: atom_id res chain seq x y z
N MET A 1 34.66 -24.18 -7.01
CA MET A 1 33.51 -25.00 -6.59
C MET A 1 32.82 -24.49 -5.28
N ASN A 2 33.33 -23.43 -4.63
CA ASN A 2 32.76 -22.88 -3.39
C ASN A 2 31.89 -21.61 -3.57
N GLU A 3 31.97 -20.86 -4.66
CA GLU A 3 31.19 -19.64 -4.86
C GLU A 3 29.70 -19.90 -5.20
N THR A 4 29.37 -21.04 -5.77
CA THR A 4 27.99 -21.42 -6.12
C THR A 4 27.13 -21.82 -4.92
N LYS A 5 27.73 -22.29 -3.81
CA LYS A 5 26.99 -22.68 -2.61
C LYS A 5 26.62 -21.50 -1.73
N THR A 6 27.46 -20.47 -1.64
CA THR A 6 27.18 -19.25 -0.87
C THR A 6 26.08 -18.39 -1.52
N GLY A 7 26.00 -18.35 -2.84
CA GLY A 7 24.97 -17.60 -3.58
C GLY A 7 23.56 -18.20 -3.48
N THR A 8 23.42 -19.52 -3.36
CA THR A 8 22.11 -20.17 -3.19
C THR A 8 21.56 -20.04 -1.77
N PHE A 9 22.41 -20.12 -0.75
CA PHE A 9 22.01 -19.99 0.64
C PHE A 9 21.56 -18.54 0.97
N SER A 10 22.26 -17.55 0.46
CA SER A 10 21.90 -16.13 0.63
C SER A 10 20.53 -15.79 0.01
N ARG A 11 20.15 -16.41 -1.10
CA ARG A 11 18.86 -16.19 -1.77
C ARG A 11 17.68 -16.91 -1.10
N SER A 12 17.92 -17.96 -0.34
CA SER A 12 16.88 -18.70 0.38
C SER A 12 16.66 -18.20 1.81
N LEU A 13 17.58 -17.39 2.36
CA LEU A 13 17.50 -16.87 3.72
C LEU A 13 16.16 -16.17 4.04
N PRO A 14 15.61 -15.27 3.20
CA PRO A 14 14.32 -14.63 3.49
C PRO A 14 13.16 -15.64 3.56
N VAL A 15 13.21 -16.72 2.76
CA VAL A 15 12.21 -17.79 2.79
C VAL A 15 12.23 -18.48 4.15
N PHE A 16 13.41 -18.86 4.63
CA PHE A 16 13.55 -19.50 5.94
C PHE A 16 13.17 -18.59 7.10
N VAL A 17 13.50 -17.30 7.01
CA VAL A 17 13.08 -16.30 8.01
C VAL A 17 11.56 -16.18 8.03
N GLY A 18 10.92 -16.06 6.86
CA GLY A 18 9.47 -15.98 6.76
C GLY A 18 8.76 -17.21 7.34
N VAL A 19 9.24 -18.41 6.98
CA VAL A 19 8.70 -19.68 7.49
C VAL A 19 8.96 -19.83 8.99
N ALA A 20 10.14 -19.49 9.48
CA ALA A 20 10.47 -19.57 10.91
C ALA A 20 9.58 -18.63 11.75
N ILE A 21 9.35 -17.41 11.28
CA ILE A 21 8.45 -16.45 11.94
C ILE A 21 7.03 -17.00 11.97
N ALA A 22 6.53 -17.57 10.86
CA ALA A 22 5.19 -18.12 10.78
C ALA A 22 5.01 -19.33 11.70
N ILE A 23 5.96 -20.29 11.70
CA ILE A 23 5.89 -21.48 12.54
C ILE A 23 6.05 -21.11 14.02
N ALA A 24 7.05 -20.31 14.38
CA ALA A 24 7.27 -19.90 15.76
C ALA A 24 6.05 -19.14 16.31
N GLY A 25 5.49 -18.21 15.52
CA GLY A 25 4.25 -17.54 15.88
C GLY A 25 3.11 -18.52 16.12
N PHE A 26 2.94 -19.49 15.23
CA PHE A 26 1.84 -20.46 15.32
C PHE A 26 1.96 -21.41 16.52
N LEU A 27 3.17 -21.80 16.88
CA LEU A 27 3.40 -22.77 17.96
C LEU A 27 3.38 -22.11 19.37
N PHE A 28 3.81 -20.87 19.49
CA PHE A 28 4.11 -20.27 20.80
C PHE A 28 3.26 -19.05 21.15
N LEU A 29 2.49 -18.49 20.20
CA LEU A 29 1.74 -17.26 20.40
C LEU A 29 0.27 -17.45 20.12
N ASP A 30 -0.56 -16.57 20.70
CA ASP A 30 -2.01 -16.60 20.53
C ASP A 30 -2.41 -16.36 19.07
N PHE A 31 -3.31 -17.20 18.58
CA PHE A 31 -3.83 -17.12 17.21
C PHE A 31 -4.97 -16.11 17.09
N LEU A 32 -5.89 -16.13 18.06
CA LEU A 32 -6.98 -15.18 18.18
C LEU A 32 -6.88 -14.47 19.53
N SER A 33 -7.48 -13.31 19.61
CA SER A 33 -7.71 -12.60 20.86
C SER A 33 -9.20 -12.37 21.03
N ASN A 34 -9.70 -12.68 22.23
CA ASN A 34 -11.09 -12.54 22.60
C ASN A 34 -11.25 -11.46 23.66
N ARG A 35 -12.28 -10.62 23.50
CA ARG A 35 -12.78 -9.71 24.56
C ARG A 35 -14.26 -9.99 24.75
N PRO A 36 -14.68 -10.46 25.94
CA PRO A 36 -16.10 -10.68 26.24
C PRO A 36 -16.95 -9.40 26.11
N SER A 37 -16.34 -8.24 26.37
CA SER A 37 -16.96 -6.91 26.15
C SER A 37 -15.88 -5.89 25.76
N ARG A 38 -16.28 -4.68 25.29
CA ARG A 38 -15.30 -3.59 24.98
C ARG A 38 -14.47 -3.14 26.16
N ILE A 39 -14.99 -3.29 27.37
CA ILE A 39 -14.35 -2.82 28.62
C ILE A 39 -13.46 -3.89 29.22
N SER A 40 -13.69 -5.17 28.86
CA SER A 40 -12.93 -6.30 29.42
C SER A 40 -11.51 -6.34 28.86
N GLY A 41 -10.58 -6.91 29.64
CA GLY A 41 -9.25 -7.27 29.17
C GLY A 41 -9.34 -8.28 28.02
N ALA A 42 -8.34 -8.24 27.14
CA ALA A 42 -8.21 -9.24 26.09
C ALA A 42 -7.61 -10.52 26.65
N SER A 43 -8.18 -11.68 26.31
CA SER A 43 -7.58 -13.00 26.54
C SER A 43 -7.11 -13.55 25.19
N GLY A 44 -5.89 -14.09 25.16
CA GLY A 44 -5.36 -14.81 24.02
C GLY A 44 -5.92 -16.21 23.95
N ILE A 45 -6.13 -16.72 22.74
CA ILE A 45 -6.54 -18.10 22.47
C ILE A 45 -5.48 -18.68 21.53
N SER A 46 -4.85 -19.78 21.95
CA SER A 46 -3.87 -20.48 21.11
C SER A 46 -4.52 -21.14 19.90
N ALA A 47 -3.72 -21.38 18.84
CA ALA A 47 -4.19 -22.08 17.66
C ALA A 47 -4.72 -23.49 18.00
N PHE A 48 -4.07 -24.18 18.96
CA PHE A 48 -4.43 -25.56 19.32
C PHE A 48 -5.69 -25.67 20.19
N GLU A 49 -6.14 -24.57 20.79
CA GLU A 49 -7.41 -24.54 21.55
C GLU A 49 -8.61 -24.33 20.62
N ILE A 50 -8.44 -23.59 19.51
CA ILE A 50 -9.57 -23.16 18.68
C ILE A 50 -9.66 -23.89 17.35
N LEU A 51 -8.54 -24.36 16.81
CA LEU A 51 -8.49 -25.05 15.53
C LEU A 51 -8.60 -26.57 15.73
N GLU A 52 -9.23 -27.24 14.75
CA GLU A 52 -9.20 -28.69 14.70
C GLU A 52 -7.77 -29.21 14.40
N PRO A 53 -7.42 -30.42 14.86
CA PRO A 53 -6.08 -30.98 14.62
C PRO A 53 -5.70 -31.00 13.14
N VAL A 54 -6.64 -31.23 12.24
CA VAL A 54 -6.42 -31.22 10.78
C VAL A 54 -6.10 -29.80 10.29
N GLU A 55 -6.79 -28.78 10.82
CA GLU A 55 -6.57 -27.37 10.47
C GLU A 55 -5.16 -26.90 10.92
N ALA A 56 -4.81 -27.24 12.16
CA ALA A 56 -3.48 -26.94 12.71
C ALA A 56 -2.37 -27.67 11.92
N ALA A 57 -2.56 -28.95 11.61
CA ALA A 57 -1.65 -29.75 10.80
C ALA A 57 -1.50 -29.18 9.38
N ALA A 58 -2.55 -28.64 8.78
CA ALA A 58 -2.49 -27.99 7.46
C ALA A 58 -1.59 -26.74 7.49
N VAL A 59 -1.69 -25.89 8.51
CA VAL A 59 -0.81 -24.71 8.66
C VAL A 59 0.65 -25.12 8.81
N ILE A 60 0.93 -26.07 9.69
CA ILE A 60 2.28 -26.58 9.92
C ILE A 60 2.82 -27.24 8.64
N GLY A 61 2.00 -28.08 8.00
CA GLY A 61 2.37 -28.80 6.78
C GLY A 61 2.73 -27.87 5.62
N ILE A 62 1.94 -26.83 5.37
CA ILE A 62 2.23 -25.84 4.31
C ILE A 62 3.54 -25.11 4.59
N ASN A 63 3.78 -24.69 5.84
CA ASN A 63 5.02 -24.01 6.20
C ASN A 63 6.25 -24.94 6.08
N LEU A 64 6.12 -26.21 6.48
CA LEU A 64 7.18 -27.23 6.28
C LEU A 64 7.41 -27.52 4.78
N CYS A 65 6.36 -27.57 3.97
CA CYS A 65 6.48 -27.69 2.51
C CYS A 65 7.20 -26.47 1.90
N MET A 66 6.95 -25.26 2.39
CA MET A 66 7.70 -24.06 1.97
C MET A 66 9.20 -24.18 2.34
N ALA A 67 9.52 -24.62 3.56
CA ALA A 67 10.89 -24.85 3.96
C ALA A 67 11.58 -25.92 3.09
N ALA A 68 10.92 -27.05 2.86
CA ALA A 68 11.43 -28.12 2.00
C ALA A 68 11.61 -27.67 0.55
N ALA A 69 10.64 -26.94 -0.01
CA ALA A 69 10.75 -26.37 -1.35
C ALA A 69 11.94 -25.40 -1.47
N GLY A 70 12.17 -24.60 -0.43
CA GLY A 70 13.32 -23.70 -0.35
C GLY A 70 14.68 -24.41 -0.33
N LEU A 71 14.73 -25.61 0.30
CA LEU A 71 15.95 -26.42 0.43
C LEU A 71 16.25 -27.28 -0.81
N PHE A 72 15.21 -27.97 -1.31
CA PHE A 72 15.43 -29.08 -2.26
C PHE A 72 15.14 -28.70 -3.71
N LEU A 73 14.35 -27.64 -3.97
CA LEU A 73 13.99 -27.27 -5.33
C LEU A 73 14.96 -26.24 -5.93
N LYS A 74 15.11 -26.33 -7.25
CA LYS A 74 15.90 -25.40 -8.05
C LYS A 74 14.97 -24.42 -8.80
N PRO A 75 15.42 -23.18 -9.08
CA PRO A 75 14.69 -22.28 -9.99
C PRO A 75 14.54 -22.91 -11.39
N PRO A 76 13.43 -22.63 -12.12
CA PRO A 76 12.30 -21.77 -11.75
C PRO A 76 11.20 -22.50 -10.93
N ALA A 77 11.26 -23.84 -10.81
CA ALA A 77 10.22 -24.61 -10.10
C ALA A 77 10.07 -24.19 -8.63
N ARG A 78 11.21 -23.96 -7.94
CA ARG A 78 11.21 -23.44 -6.56
C ARG A 78 10.37 -22.18 -6.44
N GLN A 79 10.61 -21.20 -7.30
CA GLN A 79 9.92 -19.89 -7.25
C GLN A 79 8.41 -20.04 -7.43
N LYS A 80 7.98 -20.84 -8.42
CA LYS A 80 6.55 -21.07 -8.69
C LYS A 80 5.85 -21.79 -7.54
N ILE A 81 6.50 -22.81 -6.98
CA ILE A 81 5.95 -23.59 -5.86
C ILE A 81 5.88 -22.74 -4.58
N LEU A 82 6.93 -21.97 -4.26
CA LEU A 82 6.94 -21.10 -3.09
C LEU A 82 5.91 -19.98 -3.20
N LEU A 83 5.72 -19.40 -4.38
CA LEU A 83 4.65 -18.44 -4.62
C LEU A 83 3.27 -19.04 -4.39
N LEU A 84 3.02 -20.24 -4.91
CA LEU A 84 1.74 -20.92 -4.73
C LEU A 84 1.49 -21.27 -3.25
N LEU A 85 2.48 -21.83 -2.57
CA LEU A 85 2.39 -22.20 -1.15
C LEU A 85 2.23 -20.97 -0.26
N SER A 86 2.89 -19.85 -0.56
CA SER A 86 2.75 -18.61 0.22
C SER A 86 1.38 -17.97 0.04
N CYS A 87 0.79 -17.99 -1.16
CA CYS A 87 -0.59 -17.58 -1.37
C CYS A 87 -1.59 -18.47 -0.62
N LEU A 88 -1.38 -19.80 -0.69
CA LEU A 88 -2.24 -20.75 0.02
C LEU A 88 -2.11 -20.59 1.54
N SER A 89 -0.90 -20.37 2.06
CA SER A 89 -0.66 -20.11 3.47
C SER A 89 -1.34 -18.82 3.93
N LEU A 90 -1.19 -17.73 3.18
CA LEU A 90 -1.84 -16.44 3.48
C LEU A 90 -3.37 -16.60 3.50
N PHE A 91 -3.94 -17.25 2.50
CA PHE A 91 -5.37 -17.56 2.45
C PHE A 91 -5.80 -18.38 3.67
N LEU A 92 -5.05 -19.42 4.01
CA LEU A 92 -5.36 -20.31 5.12
C LEU A 92 -5.35 -19.60 6.47
N TYR A 93 -4.37 -18.72 6.74
CA TYR A 93 -4.35 -17.93 7.98
C TYR A 93 -5.59 -17.04 8.11
N VAL A 94 -6.01 -16.37 7.03
CA VAL A 94 -7.22 -15.51 7.03
C VAL A 94 -8.50 -16.36 7.20
N PHE A 95 -8.60 -17.45 6.46
CA PHE A 95 -9.74 -18.36 6.54
C PHE A 95 -9.91 -18.98 7.93
N LEU A 96 -8.82 -19.48 8.52
CA LEU A 96 -8.86 -20.10 9.85
C LEU A 96 -9.10 -19.07 10.95
N ALA A 97 -8.65 -17.82 10.78
CA ALA A 97 -9.02 -16.76 11.71
C ALA A 97 -10.52 -16.48 11.69
N GLY A 98 -11.17 -16.52 10.52
CA GLY A 98 -12.64 -16.45 10.41
C GLY A 98 -13.35 -17.62 11.07
N ARG A 99 -12.96 -18.86 10.73
CA ARG A 99 -13.52 -20.07 11.31
C ARG A 99 -13.37 -20.15 12.83
N GLY A 100 -12.17 -19.81 13.32
CA GLY A 100 -11.93 -19.75 14.76
C GLY A 100 -12.78 -18.68 15.45
N ALA A 101 -12.96 -17.53 14.81
CA ALA A 101 -13.82 -16.48 15.34
C ALA A 101 -15.30 -16.92 15.41
N GLU A 102 -15.80 -17.62 14.40
CA GLU A 102 -17.15 -18.18 14.42
C GLU A 102 -17.37 -19.14 15.60
N ARG A 103 -16.39 -20.03 15.89
CA ARG A 103 -16.47 -20.95 17.04
C ARG A 103 -16.55 -20.19 18.37
N VAL A 104 -15.71 -19.16 18.54
CA VAL A 104 -15.76 -18.35 19.78
C VAL A 104 -17.10 -17.61 19.91
N VAL A 105 -17.61 -17.05 18.81
CA VAL A 105 -18.87 -16.31 18.82
C VAL A 105 -20.07 -17.22 19.00
N ALA A 106 -20.03 -18.49 18.58
CA ALA A 106 -21.09 -19.47 18.84
C ALA A 106 -21.30 -19.67 20.32
N ASP A 107 -20.23 -19.74 21.13
CA ASP A 107 -20.30 -19.89 22.58
C ASP A 107 -20.55 -18.55 23.29
N LEU A 108 -20.01 -17.46 22.75
CA LEU A 108 -20.05 -16.11 23.33
C LEU A 108 -20.49 -15.07 22.29
N PRO A 109 -21.81 -14.92 22.04
CA PRO A 109 -22.31 -14.08 20.94
C PRO A 109 -21.93 -12.59 21.02
N MET A 110 -21.66 -12.07 22.22
CA MET A 110 -21.24 -10.69 22.45
C MET A 110 -19.74 -10.49 22.40
N ALA A 111 -18.97 -11.57 22.32
CA ALA A 111 -17.53 -11.52 22.32
C ALA A 111 -17.00 -10.80 21.07
N ARG A 112 -15.89 -10.08 21.27
CA ARG A 112 -15.15 -9.42 20.22
C ARG A 112 -13.87 -10.19 19.94
N VAL A 113 -13.82 -10.79 18.74
CA VAL A 113 -12.73 -11.67 18.32
C VAL A 113 -11.94 -11.01 17.20
N PHE A 114 -10.63 -11.00 17.33
CA PHE A 114 -9.73 -10.46 16.32
C PHE A 114 -8.47 -11.31 16.17
N PRO A 115 -7.81 -11.28 15.00
CA PRO A 115 -6.56 -11.98 14.80
C PRO A 115 -5.49 -11.48 15.77
N SER A 116 -4.79 -12.40 16.43
CA SER A 116 -3.73 -12.08 17.38
C SER A 116 -2.35 -12.24 16.73
N THR A 117 -1.29 -12.17 17.54
CA THR A 117 0.10 -12.11 17.08
C THR A 117 0.48 -13.26 16.16
N SER A 118 0.04 -14.47 16.44
CA SER A 118 0.32 -15.65 15.62
C SER A 118 -0.26 -15.52 14.21
N ALA A 119 -1.52 -15.09 14.08
CA ALA A 119 -2.15 -14.91 12.77
C ALA A 119 -1.43 -13.84 11.95
N TRP A 120 -1.06 -12.72 12.58
CA TRP A 120 -0.30 -11.64 11.91
C TRP A 120 1.11 -12.07 11.50
N LEU A 121 1.82 -12.81 12.34
CA LEU A 121 3.14 -13.34 12.00
C LEU A 121 3.07 -14.38 10.88
N GLY A 122 2.02 -15.20 10.84
CA GLY A 122 1.76 -16.13 9.75
C GLY A 122 1.52 -15.42 8.42
N ILE A 123 0.67 -14.38 8.42
CA ILE A 123 0.43 -13.53 7.26
C ILE A 123 1.73 -12.83 6.81
N LEU A 124 2.48 -12.24 7.76
CA LEU A 124 3.76 -11.58 7.48
C LEU A 124 4.79 -12.55 6.89
N GLY A 125 4.97 -13.71 7.51
CA GLY A 125 5.90 -14.74 7.04
C GLY A 125 5.58 -15.20 5.62
N SER A 126 4.30 -15.44 5.33
CA SER A 126 3.83 -15.79 3.97
C SER A 126 4.05 -14.65 2.98
N ALA A 127 3.82 -13.40 3.38
CA ALA A 127 4.05 -12.22 2.54
C ALA A 127 5.55 -12.01 2.23
N VAL A 128 6.44 -12.28 3.19
CA VAL A 128 7.91 -12.24 2.97
C VAL A 128 8.33 -13.26 1.93
N VAL A 129 7.84 -14.49 2.02
CA VAL A 129 8.13 -15.54 1.03
C VAL A 129 7.60 -15.13 -0.35
N PHE A 130 6.35 -14.67 -0.41
CA PHE A 130 5.72 -14.21 -1.66
C PHE A 130 6.52 -13.06 -2.31
N SER A 131 6.87 -12.04 -1.55
CA SER A 131 7.60 -10.87 -2.04
C SER A 131 8.98 -11.25 -2.58
N THR A 132 9.71 -12.10 -1.84
CA THR A 132 11.05 -12.56 -2.23
C THR A 132 11.02 -13.32 -3.55
N GLU A 133 10.15 -14.30 -3.69
CA GLU A 133 10.10 -15.12 -4.88
C GLU A 133 9.44 -14.39 -6.07
N SER A 134 8.47 -13.52 -5.81
CA SER A 134 7.85 -12.68 -6.83
C SER A 134 8.84 -11.70 -7.46
N SER A 135 9.80 -11.17 -6.70
CA SER A 135 10.81 -10.24 -7.22
C SER A 135 11.80 -10.92 -8.18
N THR A 136 12.06 -12.21 -7.98
CA THR A 136 13.08 -12.97 -8.73
C THR A 136 12.51 -13.77 -9.92
N LEU A 137 11.21 -14.10 -9.91
CA LEU A 137 10.58 -14.85 -11.00
C LEU A 137 10.34 -13.93 -12.21
N PRO A 138 10.83 -14.26 -13.42
CA PRO A 138 10.60 -13.43 -14.61
C PRO A 138 9.19 -13.55 -15.21
N ASP A 139 8.47 -14.63 -14.91
CA ASP A 139 7.14 -14.96 -15.45
C ASP A 139 6.07 -14.01 -14.87
N ARG A 140 5.81 -12.89 -15.58
CA ARG A 140 4.85 -11.86 -15.17
C ARG A 140 3.41 -12.37 -15.19
N PHE A 141 3.07 -13.22 -16.17
CA PHE A 141 1.72 -13.76 -16.30
C PHE A 141 1.36 -14.63 -15.11
N PHE A 142 2.24 -15.57 -14.75
CA PHE A 142 2.04 -16.44 -13.59
C PHE A 142 1.86 -15.65 -12.29
N LYS A 143 2.71 -14.65 -12.05
CA LYS A 143 2.60 -13.79 -10.86
C LYS A 143 1.26 -13.04 -10.81
N SER A 144 0.89 -12.41 -11.91
CA SER A 144 -0.34 -11.62 -11.99
C SER A 144 -1.58 -12.50 -11.83
N ALA A 145 -1.61 -13.67 -12.47
CA ALA A 145 -2.69 -14.63 -12.35
C ALA A 145 -2.84 -15.16 -10.92
N LEU A 146 -1.72 -15.52 -10.27
CA LEU A 146 -1.72 -16.01 -8.90
C LEU A 146 -2.13 -14.92 -7.89
N SER A 147 -1.64 -13.68 -8.05
CA SER A 147 -2.06 -12.55 -7.22
C SER A 147 -3.53 -12.24 -7.42
N GLY A 148 -4.03 -12.27 -8.65
CA GLY A 148 -5.44 -12.09 -8.95
C GLY A 148 -6.31 -13.19 -8.33
N LEU A 149 -5.88 -14.46 -8.42
CA LEU A 149 -6.57 -15.59 -7.79
C LEU A 149 -6.64 -15.43 -6.26
N LEU A 150 -5.52 -15.03 -5.63
CA LEU A 150 -5.50 -14.78 -4.19
C LEU A 150 -6.47 -13.65 -3.80
N LEU A 151 -6.48 -12.54 -4.54
CA LEU A 151 -7.40 -11.44 -4.28
C LEU A 151 -8.86 -11.88 -4.46
N CYS A 152 -9.17 -12.64 -5.51
CA CYS A 152 -10.52 -13.20 -5.71
C CYS A 152 -10.91 -14.15 -4.58
N ALA A 153 -9.99 -15.00 -4.11
CA ALA A 153 -10.25 -15.94 -3.02
C ALA A 153 -10.49 -15.21 -1.69
N LEU A 154 -9.68 -14.17 -1.38
CA LEU A 154 -9.90 -13.34 -0.20
C LEU A 154 -11.21 -12.54 -0.29
N ALA A 155 -11.54 -12.00 -1.45
CA ALA A 155 -12.83 -11.36 -1.67
C ALA A 155 -13.99 -12.35 -1.48
N ALA A 156 -13.87 -13.57 -2.01
CA ALA A 156 -14.86 -14.62 -1.81
C ALA A 156 -15.07 -14.96 -0.32
N LEU A 157 -14.00 -14.96 0.50
CA LEU A 157 -14.13 -15.14 1.95
C LEU A 157 -14.94 -14.01 2.60
N VAL A 158 -14.73 -12.77 2.18
CA VAL A 158 -15.51 -11.63 2.70
C VAL A 158 -16.98 -11.74 2.31
N PHE A 159 -17.27 -12.05 1.04
CA PHE A 159 -18.66 -12.13 0.56
C PHE A 159 -19.39 -13.40 0.95
N SER A 160 -18.69 -14.48 1.30
CA SER A 160 -19.32 -15.73 1.78
C SER A 160 -19.76 -15.69 3.24
N GLY A 161 -19.43 -14.62 3.98
CA GLY A 161 -19.73 -14.52 5.41
C GLY A 161 -18.78 -15.31 6.33
N GLN A 162 -17.78 -16.01 5.78
CA GLN A 162 -16.81 -16.80 6.56
C GLN A 162 -15.98 -15.96 7.54
N LEU A 163 -15.97 -14.65 7.38
CA LEU A 163 -15.24 -13.72 8.24
C LEU A 163 -16.17 -12.95 9.20
N ASP A 164 -17.49 -13.19 9.18
CA ASP A 164 -18.48 -12.42 9.95
C ASP A 164 -18.33 -12.58 11.47
N GLY A 165 -17.70 -13.67 11.93
CA GLY A 165 -17.30 -13.85 13.31
C GLY A 165 -16.21 -12.88 13.79
N LEU A 166 -15.42 -12.33 12.88
CA LEU A 166 -14.39 -11.34 13.23
C LEU A 166 -15.03 -9.99 13.59
N SER A 167 -14.56 -9.37 14.65
CA SER A 167 -15.09 -8.08 15.13
C SER A 167 -14.96 -6.95 14.12
N VAL A 168 -13.94 -6.98 13.28
CA VAL A 168 -13.77 -5.99 12.20
C VAL A 168 -14.91 -6.03 11.18
N MET A 169 -15.41 -7.22 10.83
CA MET A 169 -16.56 -7.39 9.92
C MET A 169 -17.86 -6.96 10.58
N ARG A 170 -18.02 -7.24 11.87
CA ARG A 170 -19.17 -6.77 12.66
C ARG A 170 -19.19 -5.24 12.77
N GLU A 171 -18.04 -4.59 12.97
CA GLU A 171 -17.95 -3.11 12.95
C GLU A 171 -18.24 -2.54 11.56
N TYR A 172 -17.76 -3.18 10.48
CA TYR A 172 -18.12 -2.82 9.12
C TYR A 172 -19.63 -2.90 8.89
N ALA A 173 -20.27 -4.02 9.25
CA ALA A 173 -21.70 -4.21 9.09
C ALA A 173 -22.52 -3.16 9.84
N ASN A 174 -22.13 -2.86 11.10
CA ASN A 174 -22.79 -1.87 11.94
C ASN A 174 -22.64 -0.43 11.44
N ARG A 175 -21.60 -0.13 10.64
CA ARG A 175 -21.23 1.24 10.22
C ARG A 175 -21.04 1.34 8.71
N SER A 176 -21.64 0.46 7.92
CA SER A 176 -21.40 0.37 6.48
C SER A 176 -21.62 1.68 5.72
N GLY A 177 -22.70 2.42 6.04
CA GLY A 177 -22.96 3.73 5.43
C GLY A 177 -21.84 4.73 5.71
N ARG A 178 -21.37 4.82 6.96
CA ARG A 178 -20.24 5.69 7.34
C ARG A 178 -18.94 5.23 6.70
N PHE A 179 -18.73 3.92 6.60
CA PHE A 179 -17.54 3.34 5.97
C PHE A 179 -17.37 3.81 4.53
N TRP A 180 -18.42 3.77 3.73
CA TRP A 180 -18.37 4.22 2.34
C TRP A 180 -18.23 5.75 2.23
N GLN A 181 -18.86 6.51 3.14
CA GLN A 181 -18.70 7.97 3.19
C GLN A 181 -17.24 8.35 3.50
N GLU A 182 -16.63 7.74 4.51
CA GLU A 182 -15.24 8.01 4.87
C GLU A 182 -14.27 7.48 3.80
N GLY A 183 -14.58 6.37 3.13
CA GLY A 183 -13.84 5.87 1.98
C GLY A 183 -13.85 6.85 0.81
N ALA A 184 -15.01 7.40 0.46
CA ALA A 184 -15.13 8.41 -0.59
C ALA A 184 -14.34 9.69 -0.22
N SER A 185 -14.41 10.15 1.04
CA SER A 185 -13.63 11.27 1.52
C SER A 185 -12.13 11.01 1.44
N HIS A 186 -11.68 9.80 1.78
CA HIS A 186 -10.28 9.41 1.72
C HIS A 186 -9.74 9.44 0.28
N ILE A 187 -10.50 8.87 -0.66
CA ILE A 187 -10.15 8.87 -2.09
C ILE A 187 -10.14 10.30 -2.62
N PHE A 188 -11.16 11.10 -2.30
CA PHE A 188 -11.24 12.49 -2.74
C PHE A 188 -10.04 13.31 -2.26
N LEU A 189 -9.70 13.24 -0.97
CA LEU A 189 -8.59 13.98 -0.38
C LEU A 189 -7.24 13.57 -1.00
N SER A 190 -6.98 12.28 -1.08
CA SER A 190 -5.71 11.78 -1.62
C SER A 190 -5.57 12.06 -3.11
N ALA A 191 -6.60 11.80 -3.91
CA ALA A 191 -6.57 12.03 -5.36
C ALA A 191 -6.46 13.53 -5.70
N SER A 192 -7.23 14.40 -5.00
CA SER A 192 -7.17 15.85 -5.22
C SER A 192 -5.82 16.44 -4.83
N ALA A 193 -5.23 15.99 -3.71
CA ALA A 193 -3.91 16.43 -3.29
C ALA A 193 -2.80 16.01 -4.28
N VAL A 194 -2.85 14.77 -4.76
CA VAL A 194 -1.92 14.27 -5.79
C VAL A 194 -2.13 15.01 -7.11
N GLY A 195 -3.38 15.23 -7.53
CA GLY A 195 -3.70 16.01 -8.71
C GLY A 195 -3.12 17.43 -8.67
N ALA A 196 -3.29 18.13 -7.52
CA ALA A 196 -2.69 19.44 -7.32
C ALA A 196 -1.15 19.38 -7.34
N ALA A 197 -0.57 18.35 -6.71
CA ALA A 197 0.88 18.15 -6.73
C ALA A 197 1.42 17.86 -8.14
N ILE A 198 0.66 17.20 -9.01
CA ILE A 198 1.03 17.00 -10.42
C ILE A 198 1.03 18.34 -11.17
N ILE A 199 -0.07 19.12 -11.03
CA ILE A 199 -0.23 20.41 -11.71
C ILE A 199 0.89 21.39 -11.33
N ILE A 200 1.32 21.40 -10.07
CA ILE A 200 2.38 22.28 -9.57
C ILE A 200 3.76 21.65 -9.75
N GLY A 201 3.91 20.38 -9.37
CA GLY A 201 5.21 19.72 -9.25
C GLY A 201 5.84 19.34 -10.58
N VAL A 202 5.05 18.96 -11.60
CA VAL A 202 5.61 18.66 -12.92
C VAL A 202 6.23 19.91 -13.57
N PRO A 203 5.53 21.07 -13.64
CA PRO A 203 6.15 22.30 -14.14
C PRO A 203 7.35 22.76 -13.31
N LEU A 204 7.30 22.66 -11.98
CA LEU A 204 8.43 23.02 -11.11
C LEU A 204 9.66 22.11 -11.33
N GLY A 205 9.45 20.81 -11.46
CA GLY A 205 10.51 19.85 -11.74
C GLY A 205 11.17 20.09 -13.10
N PHE A 206 10.36 20.37 -14.11
CA PHE A 206 10.85 20.76 -15.45
C PHE A 206 11.59 22.11 -15.43
N ALA A 207 11.08 23.11 -14.71
CA ALA A 207 11.74 24.39 -14.56
C ALA A 207 13.09 24.28 -13.82
N ALA A 208 13.15 23.44 -12.79
CA ALA A 208 14.41 23.14 -12.08
C ALA A 208 15.44 22.47 -13.00
N PHE A 209 15.01 21.58 -13.91
CA PHE A 209 15.87 20.99 -14.93
C PHE A 209 16.33 22.01 -15.97
N SER A 210 15.40 22.80 -16.50
CA SER A 210 15.67 23.74 -17.59
C SER A 210 16.52 24.94 -17.16
N ARG A 211 16.53 25.29 -15.86
CA ARG A 211 17.22 26.46 -15.32
C ARG A 211 18.02 26.10 -14.08
N ASN A 212 19.30 25.85 -14.20
CA ASN A 212 20.20 25.50 -13.08
C ASN A 212 20.11 26.44 -11.87
N ARG A 213 19.75 27.71 -12.09
CA ARG A 213 19.56 28.68 -10.99
C ARG A 213 18.36 28.34 -10.09
N LEU A 214 17.32 27.70 -10.64
CA LEU A 214 16.11 27.32 -9.90
C LEU A 214 16.28 25.97 -9.17
N GLU A 215 17.18 25.11 -9.61
CA GLU A 215 17.38 23.78 -9.05
C GLU A 215 17.54 23.81 -7.52
N LYS A 216 18.55 24.57 -7.06
CA LYS A 216 18.87 24.67 -5.62
C LYS A 216 17.70 25.20 -4.81
N GLY A 217 17.01 26.25 -5.31
CA GLY A 217 15.88 26.86 -4.62
C GLY A 217 14.66 25.95 -4.53
N VAL A 218 14.28 25.31 -5.65
CA VAL A 218 13.14 24.37 -5.71
C VAL A 218 13.37 23.19 -4.75
N PHE A 219 14.56 22.57 -4.79
CA PHE A 219 14.85 21.45 -3.89
C PHE A 219 15.02 21.89 -2.43
N ALA A 220 15.59 23.06 -2.14
CA ALA A 220 15.66 23.57 -0.78
C ALA A 220 14.27 23.75 -0.19
N ILE A 221 13.35 24.37 -0.92
CA ILE A 221 11.97 24.59 -0.45
C ILE A 221 11.23 23.27 -0.29
N THR A 222 11.21 22.42 -1.31
CA THR A 222 10.45 21.17 -1.26
C THR A 222 10.99 20.18 -0.23
N ASN A 223 12.31 20.10 -0.04
CA ASN A 223 12.90 19.29 1.03
C ASN A 223 12.55 19.85 2.42
N SER A 224 12.69 21.18 2.62
CA SER A 224 12.37 21.80 3.92
C SER A 224 10.90 21.59 4.32
N LEU A 225 9.97 21.69 3.35
CA LEU A 225 8.56 21.44 3.60
C LEU A 225 8.28 20.01 4.06
N GLN A 226 9.00 19.02 3.57
CA GLN A 226 8.87 17.62 4.01
C GLN A 226 9.49 17.31 5.37
N THR A 227 10.37 18.17 5.89
CA THR A 227 10.93 17.98 7.25
C THR A 227 9.94 18.35 8.36
N ILE A 228 8.92 19.14 8.02
CA ILE A 228 7.87 19.51 8.98
C ILE A 228 7.02 18.26 9.28
N PRO A 229 6.84 17.83 10.54
CA PRO A 229 5.94 16.72 10.87
C PRO A 229 4.52 16.98 10.37
N SER A 230 3.86 15.96 9.78
CA SER A 230 2.53 16.13 9.16
C SER A 230 1.50 16.73 10.11
N LEU A 231 1.45 16.25 11.34
CA LEU A 231 0.54 16.78 12.35
C LEU A 231 0.81 18.27 12.67
N ALA A 232 2.09 18.66 12.72
CA ALA A 232 2.47 20.06 12.93
C ALA A 232 2.06 20.94 11.74
N LEU A 233 2.25 20.46 10.50
CA LEU A 233 1.85 21.19 9.31
C LEU A 233 0.34 21.41 9.25
N PHE A 234 -0.46 20.39 9.58
CA PHE A 234 -1.91 20.54 9.69
C PHE A 234 -2.26 21.62 10.73
N GLY A 235 -1.65 21.58 11.91
CA GLY A 235 -1.88 22.58 12.97
C GLY A 235 -1.48 24.01 12.57
N LEU A 236 -0.33 24.16 11.89
CA LEU A 236 0.16 25.46 11.41
C LEU A 236 -0.79 26.11 10.39
N LEU A 237 -1.50 25.31 9.59
CA LEU A 237 -2.42 25.82 8.57
C LEU A 237 -3.77 26.28 9.17
N ILE A 238 -4.17 25.84 10.35
CA ILE A 238 -5.46 26.15 10.95
C ILE A 238 -5.64 27.66 11.11
N SER A 239 -4.71 28.33 11.80
CA SER A 239 -4.85 29.74 12.14
C SER A 239 -4.81 30.67 10.92
N PRO A 240 -3.86 30.53 9.96
CA PRO A 240 -3.84 31.35 8.76
C PRO A 240 -5.08 31.18 7.89
N LEU A 241 -5.56 29.93 7.70
CA LEU A 241 -6.74 29.66 6.88
C LEU A 241 -8.02 30.14 7.56
N ALA A 242 -8.14 30.01 8.88
CA ALA A 242 -9.26 30.55 9.63
C ALA A 242 -9.30 32.07 9.56
N TRP A 243 -8.15 32.73 9.67
CA TRP A 243 -8.06 34.19 9.50
C TRP A 243 -8.45 34.62 8.07
N LEU A 244 -7.92 33.94 7.05
CA LEU A 244 -8.19 34.18 5.64
C LEU A 244 -9.69 34.03 5.32
N SER A 245 -10.32 32.99 5.84
CA SER A 245 -11.74 32.70 5.67
C SER A 245 -12.64 33.74 6.34
N ARG A 246 -12.23 34.30 7.48
CA ARG A 246 -12.96 35.35 8.18
C ARG A 246 -12.81 36.72 7.51
N THR A 247 -11.62 37.02 7.00
CA THR A 247 -11.29 38.30 6.37
C THR A 247 -11.89 38.42 4.97
N TYR A 248 -11.98 37.31 4.26
CA TYR A 248 -12.46 37.24 2.87
C TYR A 248 -13.63 36.27 2.74
N PRO A 249 -14.90 36.74 2.91
CA PRO A 249 -16.10 35.86 2.84
C PRO A 249 -16.23 35.07 1.53
N PHE A 250 -15.72 35.61 0.43
CA PHE A 250 -15.65 34.90 -0.85
C PHE A 250 -14.87 33.58 -0.74
N LEU A 251 -13.75 33.55 -0.01
CA LEU A 251 -12.97 32.33 0.20
C LEU A 251 -13.71 31.31 1.08
N ALA A 252 -14.47 31.81 2.04
CA ALA A 252 -15.37 30.98 2.86
C ALA A 252 -16.44 30.32 2.00
N SER A 253 -17.02 31.02 1.02
CA SER A 253 -18.03 30.48 0.08
C SER A 253 -17.43 29.43 -0.87
N LEU A 254 -16.11 29.49 -1.18
CA LEU A 254 -15.37 28.47 -1.90
C LEU A 254 -14.97 27.26 -1.03
N GLY A 255 -15.37 27.24 0.25
CA GLY A 255 -15.06 26.14 1.16
C GLY A 255 -13.74 26.27 1.90
N VAL A 256 -13.02 27.39 1.78
CA VAL A 256 -11.79 27.64 2.55
C VAL A 256 -12.13 27.78 4.02
N LYS A 257 -11.62 26.87 4.85
CA LYS A 257 -11.84 26.83 6.30
C LYS A 257 -10.53 26.52 7.01
N GLY A 258 -10.41 26.92 8.28
CA GLY A 258 -9.22 26.59 9.08
C GLY A 258 -9.16 25.11 9.50
N ILE A 259 -10.30 24.41 9.53
CA ILE A 259 -10.43 22.99 9.89
C ILE A 259 -11.12 22.24 8.76
N GLY A 260 -10.86 20.94 8.63
CA GLY A 260 -11.48 20.07 7.63
C GLY A 260 -10.65 19.89 6.37
N SER A 261 -11.29 19.77 5.22
CA SER A 261 -10.65 19.36 3.97
C SER A 261 -9.61 20.36 3.42
N THR A 262 -9.80 21.67 3.62
CA THR A 262 -8.91 22.70 3.05
C THR A 262 -7.46 22.59 3.57
N PRO A 263 -7.20 22.67 4.90
CA PRO A 263 -5.83 22.51 5.40
C PRO A 263 -5.28 21.10 5.10
N ALA A 264 -6.15 20.07 5.09
CA ALA A 264 -5.74 18.72 4.72
C ALA A 264 -5.22 18.66 3.28
N LEU A 265 -5.96 19.19 2.31
CA LEU A 265 -5.57 19.20 0.90
C LEU A 265 -4.25 19.95 0.67
N ILE A 266 -4.08 21.11 1.31
CA ILE A 266 -2.85 21.90 1.19
C ILE A 266 -1.65 21.11 1.73
N ALA A 267 -1.76 20.58 2.94
CA ALA A 267 -0.67 19.83 3.56
C ALA A 267 -0.34 18.55 2.78
N LEU A 268 -1.35 17.78 2.37
CA LEU A 268 -1.16 16.57 1.57
C LEU A 268 -0.53 16.88 0.20
N CYS A 269 -0.94 17.97 -0.46
CA CYS A 269 -0.31 18.45 -1.69
C CYS A 269 1.17 18.79 -1.46
N ILE A 270 1.51 19.51 -0.39
CA ILE A 270 2.90 19.86 -0.04
C ILE A 270 3.76 18.59 0.11
N TYR A 271 3.25 17.55 0.78
CA TYR A 271 3.98 16.28 0.92
C TYR A 271 4.12 15.51 -0.40
N ALA A 272 3.14 15.61 -1.27
CA ALA A 272 3.17 14.96 -2.57
C ALA A 272 4.09 15.69 -3.57
N LEU A 273 4.41 16.98 -3.35
CA LEU A 273 5.22 17.78 -4.27
C LEU A 273 6.63 17.24 -4.48
N LEU A 274 7.35 16.88 -3.41
CA LEU A 274 8.76 16.50 -3.54
C LEU A 274 8.97 15.26 -4.43
N PRO A 275 8.26 14.13 -4.25
CA PRO A 275 8.45 12.98 -5.14
C PRO A 275 8.09 13.32 -6.60
N VAL A 276 7.06 14.15 -6.85
CA VAL A 276 6.69 14.57 -8.19
C VAL A 276 7.76 15.47 -8.81
N VAL A 277 8.21 16.52 -8.10
CA VAL A 277 9.26 17.45 -8.57
C VAL A 277 10.56 16.71 -8.85
N ARG A 278 10.99 15.85 -7.90
CA ARG A 278 12.27 15.15 -7.99
C ARG A 278 12.30 14.17 -9.15
N ASN A 279 11.24 13.38 -9.31
CA ASN A 279 11.17 12.42 -10.41
C ASN A 279 11.01 13.12 -11.76
N THR A 280 10.28 14.23 -11.83
CA THR A 280 10.21 15.03 -13.07
C THR A 280 11.57 15.61 -13.43
N TYR A 281 12.28 16.22 -12.51
CA TYR A 281 13.65 16.71 -12.74
C TYR A 281 14.58 15.59 -13.23
N THR A 282 14.58 14.46 -12.53
CA THR A 282 15.41 13.30 -12.87
C THR A 282 15.03 12.73 -14.24
N ALA A 283 13.75 12.68 -14.57
CA ALA A 283 13.25 12.14 -15.82
C ALA A 283 13.85 12.85 -17.05
N PHE A 284 13.95 14.16 -17.00
CA PHE A 284 14.58 14.94 -18.09
C PHE A 284 16.11 14.89 -18.03
N LYS A 285 16.67 14.84 -16.83
CA LYS A 285 18.13 14.81 -16.65
C LYS A 285 18.82 13.54 -17.15
N ILE A 286 18.13 12.41 -17.11
CA ILE A 286 18.67 11.10 -17.55
C ILE A 286 18.54 10.85 -19.05
N ILE A 287 17.91 11.74 -19.81
CA ILE A 287 17.79 11.59 -21.27
C ILE A 287 19.19 11.73 -21.87
N ASP A 288 19.59 10.74 -22.68
CA ASP A 288 20.89 10.74 -23.34
C ASP A 288 20.97 11.93 -24.32
N PRO A 289 21.99 12.82 -24.20
CA PRO A 289 22.22 13.91 -25.14
C PRO A 289 22.24 13.45 -26.61
N ALA A 290 22.75 12.25 -26.90
CA ALA A 290 22.77 11.70 -28.24
C ALA A 290 21.36 11.55 -28.85
N VAL A 291 20.35 11.22 -28.04
CA VAL A 291 18.97 11.14 -28.48
C VAL A 291 18.43 12.53 -28.85
N ILE A 292 18.76 13.53 -28.05
CA ILE A 292 18.39 14.93 -28.31
C ILE A 292 19.07 15.44 -29.60
N ASP A 293 20.34 15.16 -29.79
CA ASP A 293 21.11 15.59 -30.96
C ASP A 293 20.65 14.87 -32.24
N ALA A 294 20.26 13.60 -32.17
CA ALA A 294 19.63 12.88 -33.27
C ALA A 294 18.30 13.54 -33.71
N GLY A 295 17.47 13.93 -32.73
CA GLY A 295 16.23 14.65 -33.01
C GLY A 295 16.48 16.01 -33.71
N LYS A 296 17.46 16.77 -33.25
CA LYS A 296 17.89 18.04 -33.88
C LYS A 296 18.43 17.81 -35.31
N GLY A 297 19.25 16.74 -35.48
CA GLY A 297 19.79 16.34 -36.77
C GLY A 297 18.72 15.97 -37.79
N MET A 298 17.58 15.46 -37.35
CA MET A 298 16.38 15.22 -38.16
C MET A 298 15.56 16.49 -38.44
N GLY A 299 16.01 17.68 -38.05
CA GLY A 299 15.34 18.95 -38.27
C GLY A 299 14.15 19.25 -37.35
N MET A 300 14.03 18.54 -36.21
CA MET A 300 12.95 18.80 -35.25
C MET A 300 13.13 20.18 -34.60
N ASN A 301 12.05 20.96 -34.58
CA ASN A 301 12.00 22.18 -33.78
C ASN A 301 11.86 21.85 -32.29
N ARG A 302 12.00 22.86 -31.41
CA ARG A 302 12.04 22.67 -29.97
C ARG A 302 10.77 22.02 -29.39
N LEU A 303 9.60 22.37 -29.90
CA LEU A 303 8.33 21.79 -29.47
C LEU A 303 8.18 20.35 -29.95
N GLN A 304 8.56 20.08 -31.22
CA GLN A 304 8.56 18.71 -31.74
C GLN A 304 9.51 17.82 -30.94
N LEU A 305 10.73 18.29 -30.68
CA LEU A 305 11.69 17.55 -29.84
C LEU A 305 11.12 17.22 -28.46
N PHE A 306 10.51 18.23 -27.80
CA PHE A 306 9.92 18.05 -26.47
C PHE A 306 8.78 17.01 -26.49
N PHE A 307 7.77 17.18 -27.35
CA PHE A 307 6.58 16.31 -27.31
C PHE A 307 6.80 14.95 -27.95
N THR A 308 7.72 14.82 -28.94
CA THR A 308 7.92 13.57 -29.67
C THR A 308 9.04 12.71 -29.09
N VAL A 309 10.03 13.34 -28.41
CA VAL A 309 11.22 12.64 -27.90
C VAL A 309 11.34 12.77 -26.37
N GLU A 310 11.50 14.00 -25.86
CA GLU A 310 11.84 14.19 -24.47
C GLU A 310 10.72 13.73 -23.52
N LEU A 311 9.50 14.19 -23.73
CA LEU A 311 8.35 13.86 -22.89
C LEU A 311 7.99 12.37 -22.89
N PRO A 312 7.91 11.68 -24.03
CA PRO A 312 7.65 10.23 -24.07
C PRO A 312 8.73 9.40 -23.35
N VAL A 313 10.00 9.80 -23.44
CA VAL A 313 11.09 9.13 -22.72
C VAL A 313 11.05 9.43 -21.23
N ALA A 314 10.72 10.66 -20.84
CA ALA A 314 10.61 11.10 -19.45
C ALA A 314 9.38 10.54 -18.73
N LEU A 315 8.27 10.33 -19.45
CA LEU A 315 6.95 10.02 -18.89
C LEU A 315 6.92 8.82 -17.93
N PRO A 316 7.57 7.67 -18.20
CA PRO A 316 7.57 6.55 -17.25
C PRO A 316 8.22 6.89 -15.91
N VAL A 317 9.23 7.75 -15.89
CA VAL A 317 9.92 8.17 -14.65
C VAL A 317 9.06 9.18 -13.90
N ILE A 318 8.40 10.11 -14.60
CA ILE A 318 7.44 11.05 -14.01
C ILE A 318 6.29 10.29 -13.35
N LEU A 319 5.71 9.31 -14.06
CA LEU A 319 4.65 8.45 -13.52
C LEU A 319 5.11 7.62 -12.33
N GLY A 320 6.38 7.19 -12.30
CA GLY A 320 6.99 6.59 -11.12
C GLY A 320 6.98 7.51 -9.91
N GLY A 321 7.28 8.79 -10.09
CA GLY A 321 7.19 9.81 -9.05
C GLY A 321 5.75 10.05 -8.56
N ILE A 322 4.80 10.09 -9.50
CA ILE A 322 3.36 10.22 -9.19
C ILE A 322 2.87 8.99 -8.41
N ARG A 323 3.33 7.79 -8.76
CA ARG A 323 3.02 6.56 -8.03
C ARG A 323 3.50 6.63 -6.58
N ILE A 324 4.73 7.04 -6.33
CA ILE A 324 5.28 7.23 -4.98
C ILE A 324 4.44 8.27 -4.21
N ALA A 325 4.16 9.42 -4.82
CA ALA A 325 3.33 10.47 -4.23
C ALA A 325 1.92 9.96 -3.89
N GLY A 326 1.30 9.18 -4.78
CA GLY A 326 -0.04 8.62 -4.59
C GLY A 326 -0.12 7.70 -3.39
N VAL A 327 0.75 6.70 -3.32
CA VAL A 327 0.78 5.73 -2.21
C VAL A 327 1.07 6.43 -0.87
N GLN A 328 2.06 7.34 -0.86
CA GLN A 328 2.41 8.12 0.33
C GLN A 328 1.24 9.01 0.79
N THR A 329 0.52 9.64 -0.15
CA THR A 329 -0.60 10.53 0.19
C THR A 329 -1.78 9.75 0.75
N VAL A 330 -2.09 8.55 0.23
CA VAL A 330 -3.11 7.67 0.83
C VAL A 330 -2.77 7.39 2.30
N GLY A 331 -1.53 7.03 2.62
CA GLY A 331 -1.11 6.84 4.01
C GLY A 331 -1.23 8.10 4.86
N ASN A 332 -0.78 9.25 4.35
CA ASN A 332 -0.81 10.53 5.07
C ASN A 332 -2.24 11.07 5.28
N THR A 333 -3.20 10.70 4.43
CA THR A 333 -4.61 11.10 4.56
C THR A 333 -5.24 10.55 5.85
N VAL A 334 -4.71 9.47 6.42
CA VAL A 334 -5.15 8.97 7.74
C VAL A 334 -5.06 10.08 8.80
N VAL A 335 -3.97 10.82 8.83
CA VAL A 335 -3.72 11.87 9.85
C VAL A 335 -4.65 13.08 9.66
N ALA A 336 -5.15 13.31 8.45
CA ALA A 336 -6.10 14.41 8.16
C ALA A 336 -7.44 14.27 8.93
N ALA A 337 -7.77 13.07 9.38
CA ALA A 337 -8.93 12.83 10.23
C ALA A 337 -8.87 13.61 11.56
N LEU A 338 -7.67 13.87 12.10
CA LEU A 338 -7.49 14.62 13.36
C LEU A 338 -7.92 16.08 13.26
N ILE A 339 -7.92 16.63 12.06
CA ILE A 339 -8.39 18.00 11.81
C ILE A 339 -9.80 18.05 11.20
N GLY A 340 -10.53 16.93 11.27
CA GLY A 340 -11.92 16.83 10.80
C GLY A 340 -12.07 16.75 9.29
N ALA A 341 -11.05 16.34 8.55
CA ALA A 341 -11.13 16.21 7.09
C ALA A 341 -11.81 14.91 6.63
N GLY A 342 -12.05 13.97 7.55
CA GLY A 342 -12.64 12.67 7.21
C GLY A 342 -11.61 11.63 6.78
N GLY A 343 -12.08 10.57 6.13
CA GLY A 343 -11.28 9.44 5.67
C GLY A 343 -11.19 8.30 6.67
N PHE A 344 -10.60 7.17 6.26
CA PHE A 344 -10.48 5.97 7.10
C PHE A 344 -9.74 6.20 8.44
N GLY A 345 -8.97 7.27 8.54
CA GLY A 345 -8.36 7.72 9.80
C GLY A 345 -9.37 7.96 10.92
N GLN A 346 -10.62 8.32 10.59
CA GLN A 346 -11.70 8.49 11.57
C GLN A 346 -11.93 7.22 12.39
N PHE A 347 -11.92 6.04 11.74
CA PHE A 347 -12.05 4.77 12.44
C PHE A 347 -10.84 4.46 13.32
N ILE A 348 -9.62 4.76 12.82
CA ILE A 348 -8.37 4.52 13.57
C ILE A 348 -8.35 5.38 14.84
N PHE A 349 -8.57 6.68 14.73
CA PHE A 349 -8.50 7.57 15.89
C PHE A 349 -9.67 7.39 16.85
N GLN A 350 -10.87 7.11 16.34
CA GLN A 350 -11.99 6.71 17.18
C GLN A 350 -11.67 5.41 17.94
N GLY A 351 -11.13 4.42 17.24
CA GLY A 351 -10.72 3.14 17.85
C GLY A 351 -9.64 3.30 18.92
N LEU A 352 -8.68 4.21 18.72
CA LEU A 352 -7.68 4.55 19.71
C LEU A 352 -8.31 5.19 20.97
N GLY A 353 -9.24 6.12 20.77
CA GLY A 353 -9.94 6.77 21.89
C GLY A 353 -10.86 5.85 22.67
N GLU A 354 -11.47 4.88 22.01
CA GLU A 354 -12.39 3.90 22.61
C GLU A 354 -11.69 2.60 23.07
N ALA A 355 -10.36 2.47 22.90
CA ALA A 355 -9.61 1.22 23.08
C ALA A 355 -10.23 0.04 22.31
N ALA A 356 -10.71 0.29 21.09
CA ALA A 356 -11.42 -0.63 20.21
C ALA A 356 -10.54 -1.09 19.02
N PRO A 357 -9.80 -2.21 19.14
CA PRO A 357 -8.90 -2.69 18.10
C PRO A 357 -9.60 -3.02 16.77
N ASP A 358 -10.85 -3.43 16.82
CA ASP A 358 -11.70 -3.70 15.66
C ASP A 358 -11.93 -2.47 14.78
N LEU A 359 -12.14 -1.30 15.38
CA LEU A 359 -12.24 -0.04 14.64
C LEU A 359 -10.87 0.37 14.06
N ILE A 360 -9.80 0.19 14.84
CA ILE A 360 -8.44 0.47 14.34
C ILE A 360 -8.15 -0.40 13.13
N LEU A 361 -8.44 -1.70 13.21
CA LEU A 361 -8.24 -2.63 12.11
C LEU A 361 -9.12 -2.28 10.89
N LEU A 362 -10.38 -1.89 11.11
CA LEU A 362 -11.28 -1.47 10.03
C LEU A 362 -10.68 -0.32 9.23
N GLY A 363 -10.19 0.72 9.92
CA GLY A 363 -9.56 1.86 9.24
C GLY A 363 -8.20 1.53 8.62
N ALA A 364 -7.35 0.76 9.34
CA ALA A 364 -6.01 0.43 8.89
C ALA A 364 -6.00 -0.51 7.68
N ILE A 365 -6.78 -1.61 7.72
CA ILE A 365 -6.87 -2.57 6.60
C ILE A 365 -7.42 -1.86 5.36
N SER A 366 -8.47 -1.04 5.51
CA SER A 366 -9.05 -0.30 4.40
C SER A 366 -8.07 0.69 3.78
N THR A 367 -7.26 1.37 4.60
CA THR A 367 -6.20 2.28 4.11
C THR A 367 -5.12 1.52 3.36
N VAL A 368 -4.67 0.37 3.87
CA VAL A 368 -3.66 -0.46 3.21
C VAL A 368 -4.20 -1.00 1.87
N LEU A 369 -5.43 -1.50 1.84
CA LEU A 369 -6.05 -1.97 0.60
C LEU A 369 -6.19 -0.85 -0.44
N LEU A 370 -6.57 0.35 -0.01
CA LEU A 370 -6.63 1.52 -0.89
C LEU A 370 -5.24 1.91 -1.42
N ALA A 371 -4.21 1.87 -0.57
CA ALA A 371 -2.82 2.15 -0.98
C ALA A 371 -2.31 1.11 -1.99
N LEU A 372 -2.59 -0.17 -1.79
CA LEU A 372 -2.25 -1.24 -2.73
C LEU A 372 -3.00 -1.10 -4.07
N ALA A 373 -4.28 -0.72 -4.03
CA ALA A 373 -5.06 -0.45 -5.24
C ALA A 373 -4.49 0.74 -6.02
N ALA A 374 -4.14 1.82 -5.33
CA ALA A 374 -3.50 2.99 -5.93
C ALA A 374 -2.12 2.64 -6.52
N ASP A 375 -1.31 1.86 -5.81
CA ASP A 375 -0.01 1.38 -6.29
C ASP A 375 -0.14 0.53 -7.55
N GLY A 376 -1.08 -0.40 -7.57
CA GLY A 376 -1.35 -1.26 -8.72
C GLY A 376 -1.84 -0.47 -9.94
N LEU A 377 -2.79 0.45 -9.74
CA LEU A 377 -3.34 1.30 -10.81
C LEU A 377 -2.25 2.20 -11.42
N LEU A 378 -1.52 2.93 -10.57
CA LEU A 378 -0.46 3.84 -11.04
C LEU A 378 0.74 3.06 -11.60
N GLY A 379 1.01 1.86 -11.09
CA GLY A 379 1.99 0.95 -11.65
C GLY A 379 1.62 0.48 -13.06
N ALA A 380 0.37 0.11 -13.29
CA ALA A 380 -0.14 -0.26 -14.61
C ALA A 380 -0.03 0.90 -15.61
N LEU A 381 -0.38 2.12 -15.19
CA LEU A 381 -0.21 3.32 -16.02
C LEU A 381 1.26 3.56 -16.40
N THR A 382 2.18 3.35 -15.45
CA THR A 382 3.63 3.47 -15.71
C THR A 382 4.12 2.44 -16.74
N GLU A 383 3.64 1.20 -16.68
CA GLU A 383 4.01 0.15 -17.65
C GLU A 383 3.46 0.46 -19.06
N ILE A 384 2.24 0.96 -19.17
CA ILE A 384 1.63 1.36 -20.45
C ILE A 384 2.42 2.50 -21.10
N ALA A 385 2.93 3.44 -20.29
CA ALA A 385 3.68 4.60 -20.77
C ALA A 385 5.12 4.27 -21.23
N ARG A 386 5.64 3.07 -20.94
CA ARG A 386 7.02 2.69 -21.35
C ARG A 386 7.14 2.57 -22.88
N PRO A 387 8.09 3.31 -23.50
CA PRO A 387 8.36 3.16 -24.93
C PRO A 387 8.76 1.71 -25.26
N GLY A 388 8.11 1.10 -26.25
CA GLY A 388 8.40 -0.27 -26.66
C GLY A 388 7.62 -1.38 -25.95
N SER A 389 6.74 -1.07 -25.00
CA SER A 389 5.84 -2.05 -24.39
C SER A 389 4.91 -2.71 -25.44
N ARG A 390 4.45 -1.94 -26.43
CA ARG A 390 3.62 -2.45 -27.56
C ARG A 390 4.39 -3.44 -28.44
N ARG A 391 5.64 -3.19 -28.76
CA ARG A 391 6.46 -4.09 -29.63
C ARG A 391 6.75 -5.44 -28.98
N ARG A 392 6.89 -5.52 -27.65
CA ARG A 392 7.05 -6.79 -26.94
C ARG A 392 5.78 -7.63 -26.91
N GLN A 393 4.59 -7.01 -26.94
CA GLN A 393 3.32 -7.74 -27.00
C GLN A 393 3.03 -8.30 -28.40
N GLU A 394 3.47 -7.63 -29.46
CA GLU A 394 3.33 -8.14 -30.84
C GLU A 394 4.30 -9.29 -31.15
N VAL A 395 5.52 -9.26 -30.62
CA VAL A 395 6.52 -10.34 -30.79
C VAL A 395 6.21 -11.56 -29.90
N ALA A 396 5.42 -11.41 -28.84
CA ALA A 396 5.02 -12.49 -27.95
C ALA A 396 3.67 -13.15 -28.31
N ARG A 397 3.05 -12.77 -29.44
CA ARG A 397 1.91 -13.52 -29.99
C ARG A 397 2.47 -14.59 -30.92
N PRO A 398 2.21 -15.90 -30.60
CA PRO A 398 2.63 -17.01 -31.44
C PRO A 398 1.96 -16.99 -32.81
#